data_db5ac430768662c3959b14c2bd01b8b7
#
_entry.id   db5ac430768662c3959b14c2bd01b8b7
#
_cell.length_a   1.000
_cell.length_b   1.000
_cell.length_c   1.000
_cell.angle_alpha   90.00
_cell.angle_beta   90.00
_cell.angle_gamma   90.00
#
_symmetry.space_group_name_H-M   'P 1'
#
loop_
_entity.id
_entity.type
_entity.pdbx_description
1 polymer ?
#
loop_
_entity_poly.entity_id
_entity_poly.type
_entity_poly.pdbx_seq_one_letter_code
_entity_poly.pdbx_strand_id
1 'polypeptide(L)'
;MKTKVALSSLVLGLILTPVAVFAGDVEDLSAILDNFLAHAGELAAHERFWADDLVYTSSRGTRTTKAEILATFDEPENKSRRADPEYWGEDVDIRVYGDTAVVAFRLVGKLPDGKGTQNYFNTGTFLKRDGVWKAVAWQATKIPPPE
;
A
#
# COMPACT_ATOMS: atom_id res chain seq x y z
N MET A 1 -5.71 -75.40 -2.80
CA MET A 1 -6.28 -74.12 -2.44
C MET A 1 -5.14 -73.09 -2.35
N LYS A 2 -5.03 -72.12 -3.29
CA LYS A 2 -3.98 -71.12 -3.27
C LYS A 2 -4.64 -69.78 -2.91
N THR A 3 -4.36 -69.27 -1.73
CA THR A 3 -4.88 -68.05 -1.20
C THR A 3 -4.03 -66.88 -1.79
N LYS A 4 -4.67 -65.97 -2.56
CA LYS A 4 -4.04 -64.76 -3.06
C LYS A 4 -4.20 -63.66 -2.03
N VAL A 5 -3.10 -63.16 -1.47
CA VAL A 5 -3.06 -61.98 -0.62
C VAL A 5 -2.97 -60.76 -1.54
N ALA A 6 -3.97 -59.89 -1.49
CA ALA A 6 -3.95 -58.62 -2.19
C ALA A 6 -3.24 -57.55 -1.33
N LEU A 7 -2.14 -57.01 -1.83
CA LEU A 7 -1.45 -55.86 -1.22
C LEU A 7 -2.16 -54.60 -1.66
N SER A 8 -2.85 -53.89 -0.76
CA SER A 8 -3.38 -52.57 -0.98
C SER A 8 -2.28 -51.54 -0.74
N SER A 9 -1.82 -50.89 -1.80
CA SER A 9 -0.88 -49.76 -1.71
C SER A 9 -1.65 -48.48 -1.31
N LEU A 10 -1.41 -48.00 -0.09
CA LEU A 10 -1.90 -46.72 0.40
C LEU A 10 -1.00 -45.60 -0.16
N VAL A 11 -1.49 -44.87 -1.15
CA VAL A 11 -0.79 -43.66 -1.68
C VAL A 11 -1.11 -42.51 -0.73
N LEU A 12 -0.16 -42.14 0.13
CA LEU A 12 -0.23 -40.96 0.98
C LEU A 12 0.09 -39.73 0.13
N GLY A 13 -0.94 -39.01 -0.33
CA GLY A 13 -0.79 -37.74 -1.07
C GLY A 13 -0.24 -36.64 -0.16
N LEU A 14 0.99 -36.21 -0.42
CA LEU A 14 1.61 -35.08 0.25
C LEU A 14 0.96 -33.78 -0.29
N ILE A 15 0.10 -33.15 0.50
CA ILE A 15 -0.47 -31.83 0.19
C ILE A 15 0.61 -30.81 0.52
N LEU A 16 1.37 -30.36 -0.52
CA LEU A 16 2.22 -29.17 -0.40
C LEU A 16 1.31 -27.94 -0.35
N THR A 17 1.15 -27.36 0.83
CA THR A 17 0.56 -26.04 0.96
C THR A 17 1.57 -24.98 0.49
N PRO A 18 1.23 -24.08 -0.45
CA PRO A 18 2.15 -23.05 -0.92
C PRO A 18 2.29 -21.96 0.16
N VAL A 19 3.32 -22.04 1.01
CA VAL A 19 3.69 -20.98 1.98
C VAL A 19 4.53 -19.86 1.30
N ALA A 20 4.98 -20.06 0.07
CA ALA A 20 5.94 -19.17 -0.60
C ALA A 20 5.34 -17.92 -1.27
N VAL A 21 4.00 -17.75 -1.30
CA VAL A 21 3.34 -16.66 -2.06
C VAL A 21 3.33 -15.33 -1.30
N PHE A 22 3.41 -15.33 0.04
CA PHE A 22 3.24 -14.11 0.83
C PHE A 22 4.51 -13.25 1.00
N ALA A 23 5.70 -13.82 0.92
CA ALA A 23 6.94 -13.05 1.08
C ALA A 23 7.15 -12.06 -0.07
N GLY A 24 6.91 -12.47 -1.32
CA GLY A 24 6.99 -11.60 -2.49
C GLY A 24 5.97 -10.46 -2.47
N ASP A 25 4.75 -10.71 -1.97
CA ASP A 25 3.70 -9.69 -1.89
C ASP A 25 4.03 -8.59 -0.87
N VAL A 26 4.68 -8.91 0.25
CA VAL A 26 5.15 -7.91 1.23
C VAL A 26 6.25 -7.05 0.63
N GLU A 27 7.21 -7.66 -0.06
CA GLU A 27 8.29 -6.95 -0.75
C GLU A 27 7.76 -6.05 -1.87
N ASP A 28 6.81 -6.53 -2.67
CA ASP A 28 6.15 -5.75 -3.73
C ASP A 28 5.41 -4.53 -3.16
N LEU A 29 4.64 -4.72 -2.08
CA LEU A 29 3.89 -3.65 -1.42
C LEU A 29 4.82 -2.61 -0.79
N SER A 30 5.94 -3.04 -0.19
CA SER A 30 6.97 -2.13 0.32
C SER A 30 7.57 -1.29 -0.81
N ALA A 31 7.96 -1.92 -1.91
CA ALA A 31 8.51 -1.22 -3.07
C ALA A 31 7.50 -0.24 -3.71
N ILE A 32 6.22 -0.62 -3.78
CA ILE A 32 5.13 0.24 -4.26
C ILE A 32 4.97 1.47 -3.36
N LEU A 33 4.99 1.29 -2.03
CA LEU A 33 4.89 2.38 -1.08
C LEU A 33 6.09 3.33 -1.19
N ASP A 34 7.31 2.80 -1.16
CA ASP A 34 8.55 3.59 -1.23
C ASP A 34 8.62 4.39 -2.54
N ASN A 35 8.28 3.75 -3.66
CA ASN A 35 8.22 4.43 -4.95
C ASN A 35 7.19 5.55 -4.97
N PHE A 36 5.99 5.32 -4.40
CA PHE A 36 4.95 6.33 -4.32
C PHE A 36 5.39 7.53 -3.48
N LEU A 37 5.99 7.29 -2.29
CA LEU A 37 6.43 8.36 -1.40
C LEU A 37 7.56 9.19 -2.03
N ALA A 38 8.51 8.53 -2.71
CA ALA A 38 9.61 9.22 -3.41
C ALA A 38 9.14 10.09 -4.58
N HIS A 39 7.98 9.78 -5.18
CA HIS A 39 7.45 10.46 -6.38
C HIS A 39 6.07 11.10 -6.12
N ALA A 40 5.75 11.41 -4.86
CA ALA A 40 4.42 11.92 -4.47
C ALA A 40 4.04 13.27 -5.12
N GLY A 41 5.01 13.99 -5.70
CA GLY A 41 4.78 15.20 -6.50
C GLY A 41 4.35 14.93 -7.95
N GLU A 42 4.43 13.68 -8.42
CA GLU A 42 4.22 13.31 -9.81
C GLU A 42 2.83 12.72 -10.06
N LEU A 43 2.13 13.19 -11.10
CA LEU A 43 0.83 12.65 -11.52
C LEU A 43 0.90 11.13 -11.75
N ALA A 44 1.93 10.66 -12.47
CA ALA A 44 2.09 9.26 -12.82
C ALA A 44 2.24 8.33 -11.60
N ALA A 45 2.79 8.80 -10.49
CA ALA A 45 2.87 8.05 -9.24
C ALA A 45 1.47 7.80 -8.67
N HIS A 46 0.61 8.84 -8.67
CA HIS A 46 -0.77 8.72 -8.21
C HIS A 46 -1.63 7.83 -9.12
N GLU A 47 -1.45 7.90 -10.43
CA GLU A 47 -2.16 7.02 -11.39
C GLU A 47 -1.85 5.54 -11.15
N ARG A 48 -0.61 5.21 -10.85
CA ARG A 48 -0.18 3.83 -10.56
C ARG A 48 -0.63 3.32 -9.21
N PHE A 49 -0.55 4.17 -8.18
CA PHE A 49 -0.74 3.77 -6.79
C PHE A 49 -2.21 3.59 -6.41
N TRP A 50 -3.08 4.52 -6.85
CA TRP A 50 -4.49 4.51 -6.50
C TRP A 50 -5.33 3.63 -7.43
N ALA A 51 -6.25 2.85 -6.85
CA ALA A 51 -7.30 2.18 -7.61
C ALA A 51 -8.39 3.17 -8.05
N ASP A 52 -9.13 2.86 -9.11
CA ASP A 52 -10.17 3.75 -9.64
C ASP A 52 -11.36 3.90 -8.68
N ASP A 53 -11.59 2.90 -7.83
CA ASP A 53 -12.59 2.88 -6.76
C ASP A 53 -12.05 3.33 -5.40
N LEU A 54 -10.97 4.12 -5.38
CA LEU A 54 -10.35 4.64 -4.16
C LEU A 54 -11.31 5.44 -3.30
N VAL A 55 -11.28 5.18 -1.99
CA VAL A 55 -11.82 6.06 -0.93
C VAL A 55 -10.66 6.60 -0.11
N TYR A 56 -10.32 7.86 -0.31
CA TYR A 56 -9.25 8.53 0.45
C TYR A 56 -9.85 9.46 1.51
N THR A 57 -9.40 9.35 2.75
CA THR A 57 -9.73 10.30 3.83
C THR A 57 -8.47 11.01 4.28
N SER A 58 -8.43 12.31 4.06
CA SER A 58 -7.28 13.15 4.43
C SER A 58 -7.19 13.38 5.93
N SER A 59 -6.02 13.83 6.40
CA SER A 59 -5.81 14.22 7.81
C SER A 59 -6.66 15.42 8.27
N ARG A 60 -7.34 16.11 7.34
CA ARG A 60 -8.29 17.18 7.62
C ARG A 60 -9.74 16.72 7.64
N GLY A 61 -9.99 15.41 7.50
CA GLY A 61 -11.33 14.84 7.47
C GLY A 61 -12.06 15.00 6.13
N THR A 62 -11.38 15.43 5.07
CA THR A 62 -11.95 15.50 3.73
C THR A 62 -11.86 14.13 3.05
N ARG A 63 -12.98 13.67 2.48
CA ARG A 63 -13.01 12.45 1.67
C ARG A 63 -12.93 12.81 0.19
N THR A 64 -12.13 12.08 -0.57
CA THR A 64 -11.89 12.32 -1.99
C THR A 64 -11.66 11.00 -2.73
N THR A 65 -11.82 11.04 -4.04
CA THR A 65 -11.63 9.94 -4.99
C THR A 65 -10.29 10.09 -5.72
N LYS A 66 -9.87 9.02 -6.44
CA LYS A 66 -8.70 9.09 -7.34
C LYS A 66 -8.87 10.21 -8.39
N ALA A 67 -10.03 10.30 -9.04
CA ALA A 67 -10.28 11.29 -10.07
C ALA A 67 -10.10 12.72 -9.55
N GLU A 68 -10.62 13.01 -8.36
CA GLU A 68 -10.45 14.33 -7.72
C GLU A 68 -8.99 14.59 -7.34
N ILE A 69 -8.25 13.58 -6.86
CA ILE A 69 -6.81 13.71 -6.59
C ILE A 69 -6.06 14.06 -7.87
N LEU A 70 -6.29 13.32 -8.96
CA LEU A 70 -5.60 13.56 -10.24
C LEU A 70 -5.94 14.94 -10.82
N ALA A 71 -7.20 15.39 -10.74
CA ALA A 71 -7.63 16.70 -11.20
C ALA A 71 -6.85 17.86 -10.53
N THR A 72 -6.43 17.67 -9.28
CA THR A 72 -5.64 18.69 -8.59
C THR A 72 -4.27 18.92 -9.23
N PHE A 73 -3.77 18.02 -10.10
CA PHE A 73 -2.50 18.20 -10.81
C PHE A 73 -2.58 19.22 -11.95
N ASP A 74 -3.77 19.49 -12.49
CA ASP A 74 -4.00 20.50 -13.52
C ASP A 74 -4.10 21.92 -12.95
N GLU A 75 -4.28 22.06 -11.62
CA GLU A 75 -4.42 23.35 -10.94
C GLU A 75 -3.06 24.06 -10.77
N PRO A 76 -2.85 25.24 -11.34
CA PRO A 76 -1.56 25.96 -11.29
C PRO A 76 -1.09 26.27 -9.86
N GLU A 77 -2.02 26.58 -8.95
CA GLU A 77 -1.76 26.88 -7.54
C GLU A 77 -1.18 25.70 -6.75
N ASN A 78 -1.43 24.48 -7.22
CA ASN A 78 -0.90 23.27 -6.58
C ASN A 78 0.51 22.90 -7.06
N LYS A 79 1.02 23.51 -8.14
CA LYS A 79 2.37 23.23 -8.66
C LYS A 79 3.47 23.55 -7.65
N SER A 80 3.38 24.70 -6.97
CA SER A 80 4.39 25.10 -5.97
C SER A 80 4.38 24.21 -4.71
N ARG A 81 3.22 23.65 -4.36
CA ARG A 81 3.11 22.73 -3.22
C ARG A 81 3.69 21.35 -3.50
N ARG A 82 3.78 20.98 -4.78
CA ARG A 82 4.27 19.69 -5.27
C ARG A 82 5.71 19.73 -5.74
N ALA A 83 6.26 20.92 -5.90
CA ALA A 83 7.61 21.12 -6.41
C ALA A 83 8.67 20.61 -5.46
N ASP A 84 8.67 19.49 -4.97
CA ASP A 84 9.67 18.82 -4.14
C ASP A 84 9.15 18.34 -2.76
N PRO A 85 8.06 17.57 -2.70
CA PRO A 85 7.67 16.96 -1.45
C PRO A 85 8.67 15.86 -1.09
N GLU A 86 9.37 16.03 0.00
CA GLU A 86 10.26 14.99 0.54
C GLU A 86 9.49 14.19 1.59
N TYR A 87 9.05 12.98 1.20
CA TYR A 87 8.31 12.06 2.07
C TYR A 87 9.02 10.72 2.20
N TRP A 88 8.91 10.11 3.40
CA TRP A 88 9.32 8.73 3.62
C TRP A 88 8.41 8.05 4.65
N GLY A 89 8.43 6.71 4.66
CA GLY A 89 7.71 5.88 5.62
C GLY A 89 8.61 5.42 6.74
N GLU A 90 8.10 5.44 7.96
CA GLU A 90 8.74 4.84 9.13
C GLU A 90 7.74 3.89 9.82
N ASP A 91 8.27 2.90 10.57
CA ASP A 91 7.45 1.91 11.30
C ASP A 91 6.43 1.20 10.38
N VAL A 92 6.87 0.77 9.19
CA VAL A 92 6.01 0.16 8.17
C VAL A 92 5.62 -1.26 8.58
N ASP A 93 4.30 -1.51 8.74
CA ASP A 93 3.70 -2.82 9.02
C ASP A 93 2.80 -3.21 7.84
N ILE A 94 3.15 -4.28 7.13
CA ILE A 94 2.43 -4.81 5.98
C ILE A 94 1.86 -6.18 6.33
N ARG A 95 0.55 -6.33 6.22
CA ARG A 95 -0.17 -7.58 6.47
C ARG A 95 -0.94 -8.00 5.25
N VAL A 96 -0.63 -9.19 4.72
CA VAL A 96 -1.25 -9.75 3.51
C VAL A 96 -2.26 -10.83 3.87
N TYR A 97 -3.45 -10.74 3.29
CA TYR A 97 -4.58 -11.66 3.46
C TYR A 97 -5.12 -12.09 2.09
N GLY A 98 -4.40 -12.99 1.41
CA GLY A 98 -4.69 -13.36 0.02
C GLY A 98 -4.50 -12.17 -0.91
N ASP A 99 -5.52 -11.80 -1.66
CA ASP A 99 -5.49 -10.64 -2.58
C ASP A 99 -5.81 -9.31 -1.89
N THR A 100 -5.82 -9.26 -0.56
CA THR A 100 -6.02 -8.05 0.24
C THR A 100 -4.82 -7.82 1.13
N ALA A 101 -4.39 -6.56 1.27
CA ALA A 101 -3.35 -6.20 2.23
C ALA A 101 -3.71 -4.93 2.99
N VAL A 102 -3.23 -4.84 4.23
CA VAL A 102 -3.26 -3.63 5.06
C VAL A 102 -1.83 -3.16 5.26
N VAL A 103 -1.59 -1.89 4.95
CA VAL A 103 -0.29 -1.22 5.11
C VAL A 103 -0.49 -0.07 6.10
N ALA A 104 0.15 -0.17 7.27
CA ALA A 104 0.13 0.87 8.29
C ALA A 104 1.55 1.39 8.52
N PHE A 105 1.71 2.71 8.59
CA PHE A 105 3.04 3.33 8.76
C PHE A 105 2.93 4.76 9.27
N ARG A 106 4.05 5.28 9.72
CA ARG A 106 4.22 6.70 10.02
C ARG A 106 4.80 7.40 8.80
N LEU A 107 4.01 8.24 8.15
CA LEU A 107 4.48 9.13 7.09
C LEU A 107 5.21 10.31 7.73
N VAL A 108 6.42 10.54 7.29
CA VAL A 108 7.21 11.73 7.64
C VAL A 108 7.33 12.59 6.40
N GLY A 109 6.96 13.87 6.52
CA GLY A 109 7.09 14.87 5.47
C GLY A 109 7.96 16.03 5.92
N LYS A 110 8.97 16.40 5.13
CA LYS A 110 9.81 17.57 5.40
C LYS A 110 9.00 18.85 5.25
N LEU A 111 9.16 19.78 6.18
CA LEU A 111 8.54 21.09 6.06
C LEU A 111 9.18 21.89 4.90
N PRO A 112 8.40 22.75 4.20
CA PRO A 112 8.91 23.54 3.07
C PRO A 112 10.06 24.48 3.43
N ASP A 113 10.16 24.90 4.69
CA ASP A 113 11.24 25.73 5.19
C ASP A 113 12.51 24.96 5.60
N GLY A 114 12.45 23.61 5.49
CA GLY A 114 13.53 22.71 5.86
C GLY A 114 13.82 22.60 7.36
N LYS A 115 13.01 23.26 8.22
CA LYS A 115 13.28 23.35 9.67
C LYS A 115 12.54 22.35 10.54
N GLY A 116 12.03 21.28 9.93
CA GLY A 116 11.35 20.24 10.69
C GLY A 116 10.55 19.30 9.81
N THR A 117 9.76 18.45 10.45
CA THR A 117 8.93 17.45 9.81
C THR A 117 7.49 17.52 10.29
N GLN A 118 6.56 17.12 9.42
CA GLN A 118 5.18 16.80 9.78
C GLN A 118 5.03 15.28 9.77
N ASN A 119 4.34 14.76 10.77
CA ASN A 119 4.15 13.34 10.93
C ASN A 119 2.66 12.96 10.86
N TYR A 120 2.36 11.83 10.23
CA TYR A 120 1.01 11.31 10.09
C TYR A 120 1.01 9.80 10.25
N PHE A 121 0.04 9.25 10.99
CA PHE A 121 -0.28 7.84 10.86
C PHE A 121 -1.13 7.64 9.62
N ASN A 122 -0.70 6.70 8.77
CA ASN A 122 -1.43 6.31 7.58
C ASN A 122 -1.79 4.83 7.66
N THR A 123 -3.00 4.51 7.18
CA THR A 123 -3.42 3.14 6.97
C THR A 123 -4.04 3.05 5.59
N GLY A 124 -3.49 2.16 4.76
CA GLY A 124 -3.99 1.85 3.43
C GLY A 124 -4.46 0.42 3.34
N THR A 125 -5.57 0.18 2.63
CA THR A 125 -5.99 -1.14 2.19
C THR A 125 -5.71 -1.28 0.72
N PHE A 126 -5.04 -2.37 0.35
CA PHE A 126 -4.70 -2.71 -1.03
C PHE A 126 -5.47 -3.94 -1.49
N LEU A 127 -5.85 -3.95 -2.75
CA LEU A 127 -6.35 -5.14 -3.44
C LEU A 127 -5.43 -5.49 -4.62
N LYS A 128 -5.17 -6.79 -4.78
CA LYS A 128 -4.47 -7.36 -5.92
C LYS A 128 -5.51 -7.76 -6.96
N ARG A 129 -5.55 -7.03 -8.07
CA ARG A 129 -6.44 -7.29 -9.20
C ARG A 129 -5.58 -7.54 -10.43
N ASP A 130 -5.79 -8.67 -11.12
CA ASP A 130 -4.99 -9.07 -12.29
C ASP A 130 -3.47 -9.05 -12.03
N GLY A 131 -3.06 -9.46 -10.81
CA GLY A 131 -1.66 -9.50 -10.37
C GLY A 131 -1.08 -8.14 -9.95
N VAL A 132 -1.86 -7.06 -9.94
CA VAL A 132 -1.41 -5.70 -9.62
C VAL A 132 -2.01 -5.21 -8.31
N TRP A 133 -1.17 -4.82 -7.36
CA TRP A 133 -1.57 -4.19 -6.12
C TRP A 133 -1.89 -2.70 -6.32
N LYS A 134 -3.08 -2.27 -5.86
CA LYS A 134 -3.46 -0.85 -5.81
C LYS A 134 -4.21 -0.53 -4.51
N ALA A 135 -4.01 0.67 -3.98
CA ALA A 135 -4.72 1.13 -2.80
C ALA A 135 -6.18 1.48 -3.13
N VAL A 136 -7.13 0.82 -2.45
CA VAL A 136 -8.58 1.04 -2.57
C VAL A 136 -9.16 1.87 -1.43
N ALA A 137 -8.49 1.90 -0.29
CA ALA A 137 -8.84 2.76 0.83
C ALA A 137 -7.57 3.36 1.45
N TRP A 138 -7.66 4.60 1.89
CA TRP A 138 -6.56 5.30 2.54
C TRP A 138 -7.07 6.26 3.58
N GLN A 139 -6.38 6.29 4.73
CA GLN A 139 -6.67 7.26 5.77
C GLN A 139 -5.36 7.81 6.36
N ALA A 140 -5.31 9.13 6.51
CA ALA A 140 -4.23 9.83 7.18
C ALA A 140 -4.74 10.49 8.46
N THR A 141 -3.96 10.43 9.53
CA THR A 141 -4.22 11.11 10.81
C THR A 141 -2.98 11.88 11.22
N LYS A 142 -3.11 13.19 11.40
CA LYS A 142 -1.99 14.04 11.82
C LYS A 142 -1.58 13.69 13.25
N ILE A 143 -0.28 13.49 13.46
CA ILE A 143 0.30 13.31 14.80
C ILE A 143 0.55 14.71 15.38
N PRO A 144 -0.02 15.04 16.57
CA PRO A 144 0.28 16.30 17.21
C PRO A 144 1.76 16.38 17.60
N PRO A 145 2.37 17.58 17.68
CA PRO A 145 3.71 17.73 18.21
C PRO A 145 3.73 17.24 19.68
N PRO A 146 4.88 16.76 20.17
CA PRO A 146 5.04 16.44 21.59
C PRO A 146 4.79 17.69 22.43
N GLU A 147 4.15 17.49 23.61
CA GLU A 147 3.93 18.55 24.60
C GLU A 147 5.24 19.03 25.22
#